data_e25b5199c178cb5557f46a571f3c586a
#
_entry.id   e25b5199c178cb5557f46a571f3c586a
#
_cell.length_a   1.000
_cell.length_b   1.000
_cell.length_c   1.000
_cell.angle_alpha   90.00
_cell.angle_beta   90.00
_cell.angle_gamma   90.00
#
_symmetry.space_group_name_H-M   'P 1'
#
loop_
_entity.id
_entity.type
_entity.pdbx_description
1 polymer ?
#
loop_
_entity_poly.entity_id
_entity_poly.type
_entity_poly.pdbx_seq_one_letter_code
_entity_poly.pdbx_strand_id
1 'polypeptide(L)'
;IAGVFVFFKGEDPTYRVIREGNWHRNSPYGVLHRVASDGSIKGIARFCFDFAKENCDYLRIDTHKDNIPMQNTLAKNGFCRCGIINTDDGSPRIAYDWEA
;
A
#
# COMPACT_ATOMS: atom_id res chain seq x y z
N ILE A 1 12.18 -0.28 -17.39
CA ILE A 1 11.39 -1.05 -16.40
C ILE A 1 10.05 -0.37 -16.20
N ALA A 2 8.98 -1.09 -16.49
CA ALA A 2 7.63 -0.53 -16.41
C ALA A 2 7.18 -0.24 -14.98
N GLY A 3 7.57 -1.07 -14.04
CA GLY A 3 7.29 -0.88 -12.64
C GLY A 3 7.65 -2.11 -11.84
N VAL A 4 8.02 -1.92 -10.59
CA VAL A 4 8.39 -3.01 -9.70
C VAL A 4 7.70 -2.81 -8.35
N PHE A 5 7.04 -3.87 -7.88
CA PHE A 5 6.48 -3.93 -6.55
C PHE A 5 7.26 -4.97 -5.75
N VAL A 6 7.49 -4.66 -4.48
CA VAL A 6 8.05 -5.60 -3.52
C VAL A 6 6.94 -5.98 -2.56
N PHE A 7 6.72 -7.29 -2.42
CA PHE A 7 5.75 -7.84 -1.48
C PHE A 7 6.47 -8.67 -0.44
N PHE A 8 6.16 -8.43 0.83
CA PHE A 8 6.69 -9.27 1.91
C PHE A 8 5.66 -9.37 3.04
N LYS A 9 5.72 -10.47 3.77
CA LYS A 9 4.93 -10.66 4.99
C LYS A 9 5.78 -10.21 6.16
N GLY A 10 5.22 -9.41 7.03
CA GLY A 10 5.94 -8.95 8.20
C GLY A 10 5.55 -7.55 8.60
N GLU A 11 6.22 -7.03 9.60
CA GLU A 11 5.94 -5.73 10.15
C GLU A 11 6.81 -4.67 9.50
N ASP A 12 6.19 -3.56 9.10
CA ASP A 12 6.90 -2.37 8.65
C ASP A 12 6.92 -1.36 9.80
N PRO A 13 8.09 -0.97 10.33
CA PRO A 13 8.16 -0.04 11.45
C PRO A 13 7.45 1.29 11.20
N THR A 14 7.40 1.77 9.95
CA THR A 14 6.74 3.03 9.62
C THR A 14 5.22 2.94 9.77
N TYR A 15 4.67 1.72 9.85
CA TYR A 15 3.24 1.50 10.02
C TYR A 15 2.79 1.39 11.48
N ARG A 16 3.73 1.48 12.43
CA ARG A 16 3.41 1.40 13.85
C ARG A 16 2.64 2.62 14.35
N VAL A 17 2.91 3.78 13.77
CA VAL A 17 2.25 5.03 14.14
C VAL A 17 1.44 5.53 12.96
N ILE A 18 0.14 5.67 13.16
CA ILE A 18 -0.77 6.22 12.16
C ILE A 18 -1.56 7.35 12.81
N ARG A 19 -1.73 8.46 12.07
CA ARG A 19 -2.47 9.63 12.52
C ARG A 19 -3.60 9.96 11.56
N GLU A 20 -4.55 10.76 12.01
CA GLU A 20 -5.72 11.17 11.22
C GLU A 20 -6.57 9.99 10.76
N GLY A 21 -6.55 8.91 11.55
CA GLY A 21 -7.30 7.70 11.26
C GLY A 21 -6.69 6.51 11.96
N ASN A 22 -7.07 5.32 11.53
CA ASN A 22 -6.60 4.07 12.10
C ASN A 22 -6.58 2.99 11.02
N TRP A 23 -5.70 1.99 11.19
CA TRP A 23 -5.78 0.75 10.41
C TRP A 23 -7.10 0.06 10.71
N HIS A 24 -7.70 -0.57 9.69
CA HIS A 24 -8.99 -1.22 9.84
C HIS A 24 -8.90 -2.58 10.50
N ARG A 25 -7.71 -3.14 10.58
CA ARG A 25 -7.48 -4.44 11.19
C ARG A 25 -6.14 -4.44 11.90
N ASN A 26 -6.08 -5.06 13.06
CA ASN A 26 -4.86 -5.11 13.87
C ASN A 26 -4.38 -6.56 14.00
N SER A 27 -3.92 -7.13 12.91
CA SER A 27 -3.45 -8.50 12.79
C SER A 27 -2.22 -8.53 11.86
N PRO A 28 -1.51 -9.66 11.76
CA PRO A 28 -0.38 -9.76 10.83
C PRO A 28 -0.80 -9.39 9.41
N TYR A 29 0.08 -8.71 8.70
CA TYR A 29 -0.24 -8.17 7.40
C TYR A 29 0.89 -8.40 6.40
N GLY A 30 0.53 -8.37 5.11
CA GLY A 30 1.50 -8.28 4.03
C GLY A 30 1.69 -6.83 3.64
N VAL A 31 2.90 -6.48 3.20
CA VAL A 31 3.26 -5.13 2.79
C VAL A 31 3.61 -5.12 1.33
N LEU A 32 3.10 -4.11 0.61
CA LEU A 32 3.44 -3.86 -0.77
C LEU A 32 4.17 -2.51 -0.86
N HIS A 33 5.32 -2.51 -1.50
CA HIS A 33 6.04 -1.28 -1.81
C HIS A 33 6.28 -1.17 -3.30
N ARG A 34 6.07 0.03 -3.84
CA ARG A 34 6.44 0.34 -5.21
C ARG A 34 7.87 0.82 -5.23
N VAL A 35 8.72 0.12 -6.01
CA VAL A 35 10.15 0.43 -6.07
C VAL A 35 10.47 1.36 -7.24
N ALA A 36 9.84 1.14 -8.40
CA ALA A 36 10.06 1.95 -9.60
C ALA A 36 8.82 1.98 -10.47
N SER A 37 8.70 3.02 -11.31
CA SER A 37 7.56 3.15 -12.20
C SER A 37 7.91 4.08 -13.37
N ASP A 38 7.43 3.76 -14.55
CA ASP A 38 7.56 4.58 -15.74
C ASP A 38 6.20 5.05 -16.28
N GLY A 39 5.15 4.90 -15.52
CA GLY A 39 3.81 5.33 -15.91
C GLY A 39 2.92 4.26 -16.52
N SER A 40 3.47 3.15 -17.00
CA SER A 40 2.67 2.04 -17.54
C SER A 40 2.36 1.02 -16.46
N ILE A 41 1.92 1.51 -15.32
CA ILE A 41 1.91 0.74 -14.08
C ILE A 41 0.58 0.04 -13.80
N LYS A 42 -0.53 0.44 -14.43
CA LYS A 42 -1.86 -0.02 -14.04
C LYS A 42 -2.02 -1.53 -14.09
N GLY A 43 -1.61 -2.17 -15.19
CA GLY A 43 -1.71 -3.62 -15.33
C GLY A 43 -0.79 -4.36 -14.37
N ILE A 44 0.41 -3.81 -14.17
CA ILE A 44 1.40 -4.39 -13.25
C ILE A 44 0.91 -4.28 -11.81
N ALA A 45 0.35 -3.13 -11.42
CA ALA A 45 -0.19 -2.92 -10.09
C ALA A 45 -1.29 -3.94 -9.77
N ARG A 46 -2.23 -4.12 -10.68
CA ARG A 46 -3.32 -5.08 -10.50
C ARG A 46 -2.79 -6.50 -10.34
N PHE A 47 -1.83 -6.89 -11.18
CA PHE A 47 -1.21 -8.20 -11.09
C PHE A 47 -0.57 -8.40 -9.71
N CYS A 48 0.18 -7.42 -9.23
CA CYS A 48 0.84 -7.50 -7.93
C CYS A 48 -0.16 -7.51 -6.77
N PHE A 49 -1.23 -6.74 -6.87
CA PHE A 49 -2.29 -6.73 -5.86
C PHE A 49 -3.00 -8.09 -5.80
N ASP A 50 -3.34 -8.65 -6.96
CA ASP A 50 -3.99 -9.96 -7.01
C ASP A 50 -3.09 -11.04 -6.43
N PHE A 51 -1.80 -11.01 -6.76
CA PHE A 51 -0.81 -11.94 -6.20
C PHE A 51 -0.74 -11.80 -4.67
N ALA A 52 -0.67 -10.58 -4.15
CA ALA A 52 -0.59 -10.34 -2.73
C ALA A 52 -1.87 -10.80 -2.00
N LYS A 53 -3.04 -10.56 -2.61
CA LYS A 53 -4.33 -10.99 -2.06
C LYS A 53 -4.47 -12.51 -1.99
N GLU A 54 -3.83 -13.23 -2.91
CA GLU A 54 -3.80 -14.69 -2.87
C GLU A 54 -2.91 -15.23 -1.74
N ASN A 55 -1.93 -14.43 -1.30
CA ASN A 55 -0.93 -14.85 -0.33
C ASN A 55 -1.16 -14.30 1.07
N CYS A 56 -2.03 -13.31 1.23
CA CYS A 56 -2.37 -12.70 2.52
C CYS A 56 -3.85 -12.32 2.54
N ASP A 57 -4.46 -12.45 3.71
CA ASP A 57 -5.83 -12.01 3.91
C ASP A 57 -5.92 -10.57 4.42
N TYR A 58 -4.79 -9.92 4.67
CA TYR A 58 -4.72 -8.54 5.10
C TYR A 58 -3.46 -7.89 4.57
N LEU A 59 -3.62 -6.76 3.88
CA LEU A 59 -2.53 -6.05 3.22
C LEU A 59 -2.51 -4.58 3.65
N ARG A 60 -1.30 -4.03 3.74
CA ARG A 60 -1.09 -2.60 3.98
C ARG A 60 -0.17 -2.03 2.93
N ILE A 61 -0.46 -0.80 2.49
CA ILE A 61 0.32 -0.07 1.50
C ILE A 61 0.22 1.42 1.78
N ASP A 62 1.21 2.17 1.37
CA ASP A 62 1.16 3.63 1.44
C ASP A 62 1.50 4.24 0.09
N THR A 63 1.06 5.48 -0.12
CA THR A 63 1.36 6.23 -1.32
C THR A 63 1.48 7.72 -1.01
N HIS A 64 2.20 8.44 -1.86
CA HIS A 64 2.38 9.88 -1.72
C HIS A 64 1.04 10.61 -1.99
N LYS A 65 0.79 11.69 -1.25
CA LYS A 65 -0.44 12.47 -1.39
C LYS A 65 -0.64 13.05 -2.79
N ASP A 66 0.43 13.25 -3.53
CA ASP A 66 0.38 13.79 -4.89
C ASP A 66 0.25 12.71 -5.96
N ASN A 67 0.33 11.45 -5.57
CA ASN A 67 0.22 10.34 -6.51
C ASN A 67 -1.25 9.95 -6.71
N ILE A 68 -1.99 10.80 -7.39
CA ILE A 68 -3.42 10.59 -7.63
C ILE A 68 -3.69 9.31 -8.43
N PRO A 69 -2.91 8.98 -9.49
CA PRO A 69 -3.14 7.72 -10.20
C PRO A 69 -3.05 6.49 -9.30
N MET A 70 -2.09 6.45 -8.38
CA MET A 70 -1.97 5.33 -7.45
C MET A 70 -3.12 5.29 -6.46
N GLN A 71 -3.56 6.44 -5.94
CA GLN A 71 -4.72 6.51 -5.06
C GLN A 71 -5.96 5.94 -5.74
N ASN A 72 -6.19 6.32 -7.01
CA ASN A 72 -7.31 5.80 -7.78
C ASN A 72 -7.19 4.29 -8.03
N THR A 73 -5.98 3.82 -8.31
CA THR A 73 -5.72 2.39 -8.52
C THR A 73 -5.98 1.59 -7.25
N LEU A 74 -5.55 2.09 -6.11
CA LEU A 74 -5.81 1.44 -4.82
C LEU A 74 -7.31 1.34 -4.54
N ALA A 75 -8.03 2.43 -4.74
CA ALA A 75 -9.49 2.45 -4.52
C ALA A 75 -10.20 1.44 -5.43
N LYS A 76 -9.82 1.38 -6.71
CA LYS A 76 -10.39 0.44 -7.68
C LYS A 76 -10.12 -1.02 -7.31
N ASN A 77 -9.04 -1.28 -6.60
CA ASN A 77 -8.66 -2.64 -6.20
C ASN A 77 -9.12 -2.99 -4.78
N GLY A 78 -10.01 -2.20 -4.22
CA GLY A 78 -10.65 -2.50 -2.95
C GLY A 78 -9.88 -2.08 -1.70
N PHE A 79 -8.82 -1.30 -1.86
CA PHE A 79 -8.09 -0.75 -0.72
C PHE A 79 -8.84 0.43 -0.14
N CYS A 80 -8.82 0.54 1.18
CA CYS A 80 -9.49 1.61 1.92
C CYS A 80 -8.47 2.52 2.57
N ARG A 81 -8.73 3.83 2.51
CA ARG A 81 -7.87 4.81 3.17
C ARG A 81 -8.01 4.67 4.68
N CYS A 82 -6.86 4.68 5.37
CA CYS A 82 -6.79 4.51 6.82
C CYS A 82 -6.39 5.80 7.55
N GLY A 83 -5.42 6.52 7.03
CA GLY A 83 -4.87 7.70 7.68
C GLY A 83 -3.53 8.08 7.08
N ILE A 84 -2.69 8.67 7.90
CA ILE A 84 -1.37 9.17 7.48
C ILE A 84 -0.28 8.47 8.29
N ILE A 85 0.73 7.97 7.60
CA ILE A 85 1.97 7.49 8.22
C ILE A 85 3.12 8.39 7.80
N ASN A 86 4.24 8.28 8.50
CA ASN A 86 5.46 8.98 8.12
C ASN A 86 6.53 7.95 7.76
N THR A 87 7.24 8.19 6.65
CA THR A 87 8.38 7.36 6.26
C THR A 87 9.59 7.70 7.14
N ASP A 88 10.69 6.95 6.98
CA ASP A 88 11.89 7.14 7.80
C ASP A 88 12.48 8.55 7.68
N ASP A 89 12.30 9.21 6.54
CA ASP A 89 12.77 10.58 6.34
C ASP A 89 11.77 11.63 6.83
N GLY A 90 10.67 11.19 7.47
CA GLY A 90 9.63 12.09 7.98
C GLY A 90 8.57 12.51 6.96
N SER A 91 8.63 12.01 5.73
CA SER A 91 7.66 12.35 4.70
C SER A 91 6.29 11.75 5.00
N PRO A 92 5.20 12.55 4.93
CA PRO A 92 3.86 12.00 5.14
C PRO A 92 3.42 11.18 3.93
N ARG A 93 2.74 10.07 4.19
CA ARG A 93 2.17 9.19 3.17
C ARG A 93 0.76 8.82 3.56
N ILE A 94 -0.11 8.65 2.56
CA ILE A 94 -1.47 8.17 2.80
C ILE A 94 -1.42 6.65 2.93
N ALA A 95 -1.95 6.15 4.04
CA ALA A 95 -1.98 4.72 4.34
C ALA A 95 -3.30 4.11 3.88
N TYR A 96 -3.20 2.93 3.28
CA TYR A 96 -4.36 2.15 2.81
C TYR A 96 -4.22 0.73 3.31
N ASP A 97 -5.34 0.05 3.50
CA ASP A 97 -5.34 -1.38 3.75
C ASP A 97 -6.42 -2.09 2.94
N TRP A 98 -6.28 -3.41 2.87
CA TRP A 98 -7.26 -4.29 2.23
C TRP A 98 -7.37 -5.56 3.07
N GLU A 99 -8.59 -6.01 3.31
CA GLU A 99 -8.84 -7.27 3.99
C GLU A 99 -9.80 -8.14 3.17
N ALA A 100 -9.54 -9.44 3.22
CA ALA A 100 -10.35 -10.42 2.50
C ALA A 100 -11.78 -10.51 3.05
#